data_8b26f90f48bf8f8fd14110aa89f98209
#
_entry.id   8b26f90f48bf8f8fd14110aa89f98209
#
_cell.length_a   1.000
_cell.length_b   1.000
_cell.length_c   1.000
_cell.angle_alpha   90.00
_cell.angle_beta   90.00
_cell.angle_gamma   90.00
#
_symmetry.space_group_name_H-M   'P 1'
#
loop_
_entity.id
_entity.type
_entity.pdbx_description
1 polymer ?
#
loop_
_entity_poly.entity_id
_entity_poly.type
_entity_poly.pdbx_seq_one_letter_code
_entity_poly.pdbx_strand_id
1 'polypeptide(L)'
;MNYPRILLLGVVLNVLYAQTVDNLMSEKKAELSDMQYYVTQECGTEPAFNNEYWNNKEPGIYVDIVSGEALFSSQHKYDSKTGWPSFYQTINKKNLKFEQDYELFLPRTEVKAKNSDSHLGHVFDDGPNPTGLRYCINSAALKFIPLKEMEKEGYKEYLSL
;
A
#
# COMPACT_ATOMS: atom_id res chain seq x y z
N MET A 1 44.75 -0.73 -17.54
CA MET A 1 43.56 -0.21 -16.83
C MET A 1 42.31 -0.62 -17.54
N ASN A 2 41.60 -1.66 -17.02
CA ASN A 2 40.38 -2.26 -17.66
C ASN A 2 39.13 -1.97 -16.84
N TYR A 3 38.74 -0.68 -16.71
CA TYR A 3 37.54 -0.28 -15.95
C TYR A 3 36.18 -0.24 -16.74
N PRO A 4 36.12 -0.23 -18.10
CA PRO A 4 34.83 -0.06 -18.79
C PRO A 4 33.92 -1.29 -18.78
N ARG A 5 34.45 -2.51 -18.64
CA ARG A 5 33.66 -3.76 -18.72
C ARG A 5 32.82 -4.03 -17.47
N ILE A 6 33.31 -3.65 -16.27
CA ILE A 6 32.60 -3.88 -15.00
C ILE A 6 31.41 -2.91 -14.88
N LEU A 7 31.58 -1.66 -15.35
CA LEU A 7 30.52 -0.65 -15.33
C LEU A 7 29.35 -1.04 -16.26
N LEU A 8 29.67 -1.57 -17.44
CA LEU A 8 28.66 -2.00 -18.43
C LEU A 8 27.83 -3.20 -17.92
N LEU A 9 28.47 -4.14 -17.24
CA LEU A 9 27.81 -5.32 -16.67
C LEU A 9 26.81 -4.93 -15.58
N GLY A 10 27.17 -3.98 -14.70
CA GLY A 10 26.29 -3.48 -13.65
C GLY A 10 25.06 -2.73 -14.20
N VAL A 11 25.22 -1.95 -15.26
CA VAL A 11 24.09 -1.26 -15.91
C VAL A 11 23.15 -2.26 -16.57
N VAL A 12 23.66 -3.27 -17.28
CA VAL A 12 22.82 -4.31 -17.92
C VAL A 12 22.04 -5.12 -16.87
N LEU A 13 22.65 -5.51 -15.75
CA LEU A 13 21.97 -6.21 -14.67
C LEU A 13 20.85 -5.38 -14.06
N ASN A 14 21.07 -4.08 -13.82
CA ASN A 14 20.05 -3.19 -13.27
C ASN A 14 18.86 -3.00 -14.23
N VAL A 15 19.11 -2.90 -15.55
CA VAL A 15 18.05 -2.80 -16.56
C VAL A 15 17.21 -4.08 -16.61
N LEU A 16 17.87 -5.25 -16.62
CA LEU A 16 17.18 -6.53 -16.61
C LEU A 16 16.34 -6.73 -15.33
N TYR A 17 16.89 -6.34 -14.17
CA TYR A 17 16.15 -6.39 -12.90
C TYR A 17 14.92 -5.49 -12.93
N ALA A 18 15.05 -4.24 -13.38
CA ALA A 18 13.95 -3.29 -13.50
C ALA A 18 12.84 -3.84 -14.44
N GLN A 19 13.21 -4.36 -15.62
CA GLN A 19 12.25 -4.98 -16.53
C GLN A 19 11.53 -6.19 -15.92
N THR A 20 12.22 -7.01 -15.13
CA THR A 20 11.60 -8.16 -14.46
C THR A 20 10.57 -7.70 -13.41
N VAL A 21 10.87 -6.66 -12.64
CA VAL A 21 9.96 -6.07 -11.65
C VAL A 21 8.73 -5.47 -12.33
N ASP A 22 8.93 -4.72 -13.43
CA ASP A 22 7.84 -4.10 -14.18
C ASP A 22 6.91 -5.15 -14.80
N ASN A 23 7.46 -6.24 -15.35
CA ASN A 23 6.67 -7.35 -15.88
C ASN A 23 5.85 -8.03 -14.78
N LEU A 24 6.46 -8.31 -13.62
CA LEU A 24 5.77 -8.92 -12.48
C LEU A 24 4.62 -8.04 -11.98
N MET A 25 4.83 -6.73 -11.88
CA MET A 25 3.77 -5.80 -11.49
C MET A 25 2.65 -5.73 -12.54
N SER A 26 3.00 -5.78 -13.83
CA SER A 26 2.01 -5.82 -14.90
C SER A 26 1.15 -7.08 -14.83
N GLU A 27 1.75 -8.25 -14.59
CA GLU A 27 1.03 -9.51 -14.36
C GLU A 27 0.10 -9.40 -13.14
N LYS A 28 0.59 -8.88 -12.03
CA LYS A 28 -0.23 -8.65 -10.81
C LYS A 28 -1.39 -7.71 -11.05
N LYS A 29 -1.20 -6.64 -11.82
CA LYS A 29 -2.30 -5.72 -12.20
C LYS A 29 -3.35 -6.41 -13.07
N ALA A 30 -2.95 -7.35 -13.93
CA ALA A 30 -3.87 -8.13 -14.77
C ALA A 30 -4.69 -9.18 -13.97
N GLU A 31 -4.23 -9.58 -12.78
CA GLU A 31 -4.94 -10.50 -11.87
C GLU A 31 -5.96 -9.80 -10.95
N LEU A 32 -6.00 -8.45 -10.93
CA LEU A 32 -6.89 -7.70 -10.07
C LEU A 32 -8.37 -7.92 -10.46
N SER A 33 -9.24 -8.00 -9.44
CA SER A 33 -10.69 -7.91 -9.67
C SER A 33 -11.08 -6.51 -10.18
N ASP A 34 -12.29 -6.38 -10.74
CA ASP A 34 -12.79 -5.09 -11.24
C ASP A 34 -12.73 -3.99 -10.16
N MET A 35 -13.10 -4.31 -8.91
CA MET A 35 -13.04 -3.36 -7.80
C MET A 35 -11.61 -3.00 -7.43
N GLN A 36 -10.71 -3.97 -7.37
CA GLN A 36 -9.28 -3.73 -7.08
C GLN A 36 -8.65 -2.86 -8.17
N TYR A 37 -8.94 -3.16 -9.43
CA TYR A 37 -8.45 -2.35 -10.56
C TYR A 37 -9.01 -0.93 -10.52
N TYR A 38 -10.32 -0.78 -10.36
CA TYR A 38 -11.00 0.52 -10.24
C TYR A 38 -10.37 1.39 -9.14
N VAL A 39 -10.14 0.81 -7.95
CA VAL A 39 -9.54 1.53 -6.85
C VAL A 39 -8.07 1.86 -7.11
N THR A 40 -7.25 0.85 -7.47
CA THR A 40 -5.79 1.02 -7.49
C THR A 40 -5.27 1.72 -8.74
N GLN A 41 -5.95 1.58 -9.90
CA GLN A 41 -5.48 2.08 -11.19
C GLN A 41 -6.30 3.28 -11.71
N GLU A 42 -7.56 3.43 -11.28
CA GLU A 42 -8.45 4.51 -11.72
C GLU A 42 -8.79 5.50 -10.59
N CYS A 43 -8.06 5.43 -9.46
CA CYS A 43 -8.27 6.27 -8.28
C CYS A 43 -9.70 6.21 -7.71
N GLY A 44 -10.40 5.08 -7.90
CA GLY A 44 -11.76 4.88 -7.42
C GLY A 44 -11.86 4.74 -5.90
N THR A 45 -13.08 4.72 -5.40
CA THR A 45 -13.39 4.47 -3.98
C THR A 45 -14.43 3.36 -3.87
N GLU A 46 -14.14 2.34 -3.09
CA GLU A 46 -15.07 1.25 -2.78
C GLU A 46 -16.20 1.72 -1.83
N PRO A 47 -17.34 1.03 -1.76
CA PRO A 47 -18.44 1.41 -0.86
C PRO A 47 -18.07 1.34 0.61
N ALA A 48 -18.46 2.37 1.38
CA ALA A 48 -18.30 2.41 2.82
C ALA A 48 -19.11 1.28 3.50
N PHE A 49 -18.56 0.66 4.56
CA PHE A 49 -19.15 -0.44 5.32
C PHE A 49 -19.45 -1.71 4.52
N ASN A 50 -19.12 -1.74 3.24
CA ASN A 50 -19.27 -2.88 2.35
C ASN A 50 -17.94 -3.17 1.64
N ASN A 51 -16.91 -3.45 2.43
CA ASN A 51 -15.57 -3.80 1.98
C ASN A 51 -14.92 -4.74 2.99
N GLU A 52 -13.84 -5.40 2.61
CA GLU A 52 -13.32 -6.57 3.32
C GLU A 52 -12.74 -6.25 4.71
N TYR A 53 -12.06 -5.10 4.86
CA TYR A 53 -11.24 -4.86 6.06
C TYR A 53 -11.71 -3.70 6.94
N TRP A 54 -12.85 -3.05 6.68
CA TRP A 54 -13.29 -1.94 7.51
C TRP A 54 -13.45 -2.34 9.00
N ASN A 55 -13.95 -3.55 9.28
CA ASN A 55 -14.14 -4.06 10.63
C ASN A 55 -13.18 -5.20 11.01
N ASN A 56 -12.17 -5.51 10.19
CA ASN A 56 -11.17 -6.52 10.52
C ASN A 56 -10.36 -6.11 11.76
N LYS A 57 -10.29 -7.02 12.77
CA LYS A 57 -9.57 -6.84 14.04
C LYS A 57 -8.50 -7.90 14.26
N GLU A 58 -8.24 -8.77 13.29
CA GLU A 58 -7.21 -9.79 13.39
C GLU A 58 -5.83 -9.16 13.46
N PRO A 59 -4.90 -9.72 14.31
CA PRO A 59 -3.50 -9.32 14.31
C PRO A 59 -2.80 -9.66 13.01
N GLY A 60 -2.04 -8.70 12.47
CA GLY A 60 -1.30 -8.87 11.22
C GLY A 60 -0.93 -7.54 10.57
N ILE A 61 -0.56 -7.60 9.31
CA ILE A 61 -0.22 -6.43 8.49
C ILE A 61 -1.08 -6.34 7.25
N TYR A 62 -1.17 -5.14 6.71
CA TYR A 62 -1.82 -4.84 5.43
C TYR A 62 -0.75 -4.44 4.44
N VAL A 63 -0.69 -5.13 3.31
CA VAL A 63 0.29 -4.91 2.24
C VAL A 63 -0.42 -4.40 0.98
N ASP A 64 0.30 -3.69 0.11
CA ASP A 64 -0.23 -3.31 -1.19
C ASP A 64 -0.58 -4.54 -2.02
N ILE A 65 -1.77 -4.57 -2.60
CA ILE A 65 -2.30 -5.74 -3.34
C ILE A 65 -1.47 -6.07 -4.59
N VAL A 66 -0.80 -5.09 -5.18
CA VAL A 66 0.00 -5.23 -6.40
C VAL A 66 1.45 -5.59 -6.07
N SER A 67 2.14 -4.77 -5.29
CA SER A 67 3.58 -4.92 -5.03
C SER A 67 3.89 -5.85 -3.84
N GLY A 68 2.94 -6.10 -2.94
CA GLY A 68 3.17 -6.80 -1.68
C GLY A 68 3.94 -5.98 -0.65
N GLU A 69 4.17 -4.68 -0.89
CA GLU A 69 4.89 -3.81 0.04
C GLU A 69 4.11 -3.62 1.35
N ALA A 70 4.75 -3.81 2.51
CA ALA A 70 4.11 -3.65 3.82
C ALA A 70 3.79 -2.18 4.10
N LEU A 71 2.50 -1.87 4.35
CA LEU A 71 2.00 -0.51 4.47
C LEU A 71 1.52 -0.17 5.89
N PHE A 72 0.65 -1.02 6.47
CA PHE A 72 0.03 -0.74 7.75
C PHE A 72 0.02 -1.96 8.66
N SER A 73 0.04 -1.73 9.98
CA SER A 73 -0.12 -2.76 11.01
C SER A 73 -1.52 -2.71 11.63
N SER A 74 -2.06 -3.88 11.98
CA SER A 74 -3.30 -3.98 12.75
C SER A 74 -3.23 -3.26 14.10
N GLN A 75 -2.03 -3.08 14.67
CA GLN A 75 -1.82 -2.35 15.91
C GLN A 75 -2.11 -0.83 15.78
N HIS A 76 -2.00 -0.30 14.57
CA HIS A 76 -2.28 1.11 14.27
C HIS A 76 -3.68 1.33 13.70
N LYS A 77 -4.46 0.24 13.54
CA LYS A 77 -5.83 0.28 13.02
C LYS A 77 -6.82 0.65 14.12
N TYR A 78 -7.79 1.49 13.79
CA TYR A 78 -8.85 1.90 14.70
C TYR A 78 -10.19 2.07 13.97
N ASP A 79 -11.29 2.11 14.73
CA ASP A 79 -12.62 2.34 14.19
C ASP A 79 -12.90 3.85 14.07
N SER A 80 -12.72 4.38 12.87
CA SER A 80 -12.97 5.79 12.54
C SER A 80 -14.46 6.12 12.30
N LYS A 81 -15.33 5.11 12.27
CA LYS A 81 -16.76 5.23 11.91
C LYS A 81 -17.01 5.70 10.46
N THR A 82 -16.00 5.71 9.62
CA THR A 82 -16.12 6.14 8.21
C THR A 82 -16.53 5.02 7.27
N GLY A 83 -16.38 3.75 7.67
CA GLY A 83 -16.71 2.58 6.87
C GLY A 83 -15.57 2.05 6.01
N TRP A 84 -14.36 2.60 6.16
CA TRP A 84 -13.12 2.12 5.54
C TRP A 84 -12.08 1.79 6.60
N PRO A 85 -11.11 0.89 6.30
CA PRO A 85 -9.96 0.65 7.17
C PRO A 85 -9.22 1.97 7.43
N SER A 86 -9.03 2.28 8.72
CA SER A 86 -8.40 3.53 9.14
C SER A 86 -7.24 3.25 10.07
N PHE A 87 -6.12 3.90 9.81
CA PHE A 87 -4.88 3.75 10.57
C PHE A 87 -4.36 5.11 10.99
N TYR A 88 -3.83 5.21 12.21
CA TYR A 88 -3.20 6.46 12.67
C TYR A 88 -1.71 6.55 12.31
N GLN A 89 -1.11 5.44 11.84
CA GLN A 89 0.30 5.36 11.50
C GLN A 89 0.55 4.29 10.43
N THR A 90 1.51 4.53 9.53
CA THR A 90 2.06 3.55 8.59
C THR A 90 3.24 2.80 9.23
N ILE A 91 3.57 1.59 8.72
CA ILE A 91 4.77 0.84 9.12
C ILE A 91 6.03 1.62 8.71
N ASN A 92 6.07 2.09 7.46
CA ASN A 92 7.20 2.84 6.94
C ASN A 92 6.70 3.90 5.94
N LYS A 93 6.90 5.17 6.30
CA LYS A 93 6.50 6.32 5.46
C LYS A 93 7.17 6.32 4.07
N LYS A 94 8.34 5.67 3.94
CA LYS A 94 9.07 5.56 2.67
C LYS A 94 8.37 4.66 1.65
N ASN A 95 7.43 3.84 2.09
CA ASN A 95 6.62 2.94 1.24
C ASN A 95 5.39 3.64 0.65
N LEU A 96 5.20 4.92 0.99
CA LEU A 96 4.09 5.72 0.51
C LEU A 96 4.57 6.93 -0.29
N LYS A 97 3.73 7.36 -1.24
CA LYS A 97 3.77 8.67 -1.90
C LYS A 97 2.57 9.48 -1.44
N PHE A 98 2.72 10.79 -1.41
CA PHE A 98 1.67 11.74 -1.03
C PHE A 98 1.53 12.77 -2.14
N GLU A 99 0.32 12.88 -2.70
CA GLU A 99 0.02 13.80 -3.79
C GLU A 99 -1.20 14.66 -3.42
N GLN A 100 -1.27 15.89 -3.96
CA GLN A 100 -2.43 16.73 -3.76
C GLN A 100 -3.54 16.33 -4.74
N ASP A 101 -4.70 16.00 -4.20
CA ASP A 101 -5.91 15.68 -4.94
C ASP A 101 -6.86 16.88 -4.91
N TYR A 102 -7.28 17.34 -6.09
CA TYR A 102 -8.15 18.48 -6.30
C TYR A 102 -9.51 18.10 -6.94
N GLU A 103 -9.86 16.83 -6.99
CA GLU A 103 -11.12 16.38 -7.61
C GLU A 103 -12.37 16.91 -6.91
N LEU A 104 -12.28 17.12 -5.59
CA LEU A 104 -13.36 17.74 -4.80
C LEU A 104 -13.08 19.21 -4.53
N PHE A 105 -14.10 19.93 -4.03
CA PHE A 105 -14.02 21.38 -3.71
C PHE A 105 -12.91 21.73 -2.69
N LEU A 106 -12.50 20.78 -1.85
CA LEU A 106 -11.41 20.95 -0.89
C LEU A 106 -10.24 20.04 -1.27
N PRO A 107 -9.02 20.59 -1.29
CA PRO A 107 -7.82 19.78 -1.53
C PRO A 107 -7.70 18.67 -0.49
N ARG A 108 -7.37 17.47 -0.93
CA ARG A 108 -7.07 16.33 -0.07
C ARG A 108 -5.65 15.84 -0.35
N THR A 109 -5.05 15.14 0.60
CA THR A 109 -3.77 14.46 0.38
C THR A 109 -4.03 13.00 0.03
N GLU A 110 -3.84 12.67 -1.24
CA GLU A 110 -3.87 11.28 -1.73
C GLU A 110 -2.68 10.50 -1.19
N VAL A 111 -2.94 9.23 -0.88
CA VAL A 111 -1.93 8.24 -0.46
C VAL A 111 -1.83 7.17 -1.52
N LYS A 112 -0.63 6.97 -2.05
CA LYS A 112 -0.30 5.92 -3.03
C LYS A 112 0.78 5.00 -2.50
N ALA A 113 0.77 3.73 -2.92
CA ALA A 113 1.89 2.83 -2.72
C ALA A 113 3.07 3.27 -3.58
N LYS A 114 4.29 3.25 -3.01
CA LYS A 114 5.46 3.81 -3.69
C LYS A 114 5.88 3.01 -4.92
N ASN A 115 5.89 1.68 -4.80
CA ASN A 115 6.47 0.82 -5.83
C ASN A 115 5.49 0.51 -6.96
N SER A 116 4.22 0.30 -6.65
CA SER A 116 3.16 -0.02 -7.64
C SER A 116 2.48 1.20 -8.25
N ASP A 117 2.62 2.36 -7.59
CA ASP A 117 1.86 3.59 -7.85
C ASP A 117 0.34 3.43 -7.65
N SER A 118 -0.08 2.36 -6.94
CA SER A 118 -1.48 2.10 -6.65
C SER A 118 -2.08 3.19 -5.78
N HIS A 119 -3.25 3.71 -6.16
CA HIS A 119 -4.07 4.53 -5.27
C HIS A 119 -4.52 3.69 -4.07
N LEU A 120 -4.32 4.21 -2.87
CA LEU A 120 -4.70 3.55 -1.61
C LEU A 120 -5.91 4.24 -0.95
N GLY A 121 -5.96 5.54 -0.99
CA GLY A 121 -6.93 6.38 -0.31
C GLY A 121 -6.36 7.76 0.01
N HIS A 122 -6.73 8.32 1.16
CA HIS A 122 -6.33 9.66 1.57
C HIS A 122 -5.87 9.71 3.03
N VAL A 123 -5.07 10.70 3.36
CA VAL A 123 -4.69 11.00 4.74
C VAL A 123 -5.28 12.34 5.17
N PHE A 124 -5.79 12.37 6.41
CA PHE A 124 -6.43 13.51 7.07
C PHE A 124 -5.75 13.81 8.40
N ASP A 125 -5.94 15.00 8.94
CA ASP A 125 -5.40 15.49 10.22
C ASP A 125 -6.41 15.42 11.38
N ASP A 126 -7.43 14.57 11.23
CA ASP A 126 -8.51 14.33 12.19
C ASP A 126 -8.39 12.96 12.91
N GLY A 127 -7.19 12.38 12.92
CA GLY A 127 -6.93 11.09 13.55
C GLY A 127 -6.64 11.18 15.06
N PRO A 128 -6.52 10.02 15.73
CA PRO A 128 -6.21 9.97 17.16
C PRO A 128 -4.73 10.21 17.46
N ASN A 129 -4.43 10.43 18.75
CA ASN A 129 -3.06 10.37 19.23
C ASN A 129 -2.43 8.99 18.95
N PRO A 130 -1.10 8.88 18.73
CA PRO A 130 -0.09 9.93 18.94
C PRO A 130 0.17 10.81 17.72
N THR A 131 -0.35 10.49 16.53
CA THR A 131 0.04 11.18 15.29
C THR A 131 -0.91 12.32 14.89
N GLY A 132 -2.17 12.25 15.32
CA GLY A 132 -3.23 13.12 14.82
C GLY A 132 -3.65 12.81 13.37
N LEU A 133 -3.08 11.77 12.74
CA LEU A 133 -3.35 11.42 11.35
C LEU A 133 -4.38 10.28 11.25
N ARG A 134 -5.20 10.35 10.21
CA ARG A 134 -6.08 9.27 9.79
C ARG A 134 -5.79 8.91 8.33
N TYR A 135 -5.16 7.76 8.12
CA TYR A 135 -5.03 7.12 6.82
C TYR A 135 -6.33 6.35 6.56
N CYS A 136 -7.19 6.89 5.70
CA CYS A 136 -8.46 6.26 5.29
C CYS A 136 -8.19 5.53 3.97
N ILE A 137 -8.12 4.20 4.04
CA ILE A 137 -7.58 3.37 2.97
C ILE A 137 -8.66 2.42 2.44
N ASN A 138 -8.71 2.20 1.14
CA ASN A 138 -9.60 1.24 0.52
C ASN A 138 -9.11 -0.19 0.82
N SER A 139 -10.00 -1.08 1.24
CA SER A 139 -9.71 -2.51 1.41
C SER A 139 -9.26 -3.15 0.11
N ALA A 140 -9.86 -2.74 -1.01
CA ALA A 140 -9.55 -3.27 -2.35
C ALA A 140 -8.10 -3.01 -2.79
N ALA A 141 -7.44 -1.99 -2.21
CA ALA A 141 -6.02 -1.71 -2.46
C ALA A 141 -5.07 -2.54 -1.58
N LEU A 142 -5.60 -3.32 -0.63
CA LEU A 142 -4.84 -4.03 0.38
C LEU A 142 -5.01 -5.55 0.27
N LYS A 143 -3.96 -6.28 0.71
CA LYS A 143 -4.03 -7.68 1.12
C LYS A 143 -3.69 -7.76 2.60
N PHE A 144 -4.53 -8.43 3.39
CA PHE A 144 -4.24 -8.69 4.80
C PHE A 144 -3.40 -9.96 4.95
N ILE A 145 -2.32 -9.90 5.73
CA ILE A 145 -1.46 -11.03 6.09
C ILE A 145 -1.62 -11.25 7.59
N PRO A 146 -2.30 -12.33 8.02
CA PRO A 146 -2.44 -12.67 9.44
C PRO A 146 -1.08 -12.89 10.10
N LEU A 147 -0.95 -12.50 11.37
CA LEU A 147 0.30 -12.64 12.14
C LEU A 147 0.91 -14.07 12.06
N LYS A 148 0.06 -15.09 12.13
CA LYS A 148 0.48 -16.51 12.05
C LYS A 148 1.04 -16.92 10.68
N GLU A 149 0.78 -16.14 9.63
CA GLU A 149 1.21 -16.42 8.26
C GLU A 149 2.37 -15.53 7.82
N MET A 150 2.69 -14.47 8.57
CA MET A 150 3.68 -13.46 8.18
C MET A 150 5.06 -14.06 7.88
N GLU A 151 5.53 -15.01 8.68
CA GLU A 151 6.84 -15.65 8.44
C GLU A 151 6.84 -16.47 7.14
N LYS A 152 5.78 -17.23 6.90
CA LYS A 152 5.60 -18.05 5.69
C LYS A 152 5.47 -17.20 4.42
N GLU A 153 4.78 -16.07 4.54
CA GLU A 153 4.53 -15.14 3.43
C GLU A 153 5.71 -14.16 3.17
N GLY A 154 6.82 -14.28 3.94
CA GLY A 154 8.03 -13.48 3.73
C GLY A 154 8.08 -12.15 4.51
N TYR A 155 7.21 -11.95 5.51
CA TYR A 155 7.11 -10.73 6.32
C TYR A 155 7.64 -10.90 7.74
N LYS A 156 8.63 -11.79 7.94
CA LYS A 156 9.22 -12.08 9.25
C LYS A 156 9.77 -10.85 9.98
N GLU A 157 10.32 -9.88 9.25
CA GLU A 157 10.87 -8.66 9.83
C GLU A 157 9.83 -7.79 10.55
N TYR A 158 8.53 -7.97 10.24
CA TYR A 158 7.45 -7.20 10.85
C TYR A 158 6.78 -7.90 12.05
N LEU A 159 7.27 -9.07 12.49
CA LEU A 159 6.71 -9.80 13.63
C LEU A 159 6.88 -9.07 14.97
N SER A 160 7.81 -8.12 15.05
CA SER A 160 8.10 -7.33 16.25
C SER A 160 7.38 -5.97 16.31
N LEU A 161 6.50 -5.72 15.37
CA LEU A 161 5.69 -4.50 15.34
C LEU A 161 4.62 -4.54 16.42
#